data_1843ec673497c38029c5bd1ea6242666
#
_entry.id   1843ec673497c38029c5bd1ea6242666
#
_cell.length_a   1.000
_cell.length_b   1.000
_cell.length_c   1.000
_cell.angle_alpha   90.00
_cell.angle_beta   90.00
_cell.angle_gamma   90.00
#
_symmetry.space_group_name_H-M   'P 1'
#
loop_
_entity.id
_entity.type
_entity.pdbx_description
1 polymer ?
#
loop_
_entity_poly.entity_id
_entity_poly.type
_entity_poly.pdbx_seq_one_letter_code
_entity_poly.pdbx_strand_id
1 'polypeptide(L)'
;MTRSPADVVIIGAGVVGTAIARTLAAYSLDLVLVDAASDVGTGTSKANTAILHTGFDAKPGSLESRLLSRGSGLLRAYASAARIAVERTGALLVAWTPDQVAALPGIEANARRNGYQAVRPLTAAELYAREPALGPGALGGLEIPDESIICPWTTPLAFATEAVTAGVRLLLSTQVTGIVSAGDCYELATTRGPLRCRWVVNAAGLGSDTVDQMFGGGGFTIRPRRGELIVFDKLARTLLRSILLPVPTARTKGVLVAPTVYGNVLLGPTAEDVGDRSDTATTEAGLRSLLAAGRRILPGLAGEEVTSTYAGLRAATERADYQIRVDAGRRYACAGGIRSTGLSASLGIAEHVAGLLEEAGLVLKPRPGPSASPPVMPYIGEAGVRPYLDAAAIAADPAYGQIVCHCERVTRGEIRDALASPVPPADLGGLRRRTRAGNGRCQGFYCGAAVSRLLAAGGAGAGAGAGAGAGPGAGAGAGAP
;
A
#
# COMPACT_ATOMS: atom_id res chain seq x y z
N MET A 1 -19.77 -28.39 13.80
CA MET A 1 -19.82 -27.45 14.95
C MET A 1 -19.69 -26.03 14.40
N THR A 2 -20.69 -25.19 14.57
CA THR A 2 -20.61 -23.77 14.17
C THR A 2 -19.63 -23.08 15.12
N ARG A 3 -18.59 -22.49 14.52
CA ARG A 3 -17.55 -21.73 15.26
C ARG A 3 -18.21 -20.52 15.96
N SER A 4 -17.76 -20.18 17.16
CA SER A 4 -18.21 -18.96 17.85
C SER A 4 -18.03 -17.73 16.97
N PRO A 5 -18.93 -16.71 17.07
CA PRO A 5 -18.76 -15.47 16.34
C PRO A 5 -17.41 -14.81 16.67
N ALA A 6 -16.71 -14.31 15.65
CA ALA A 6 -15.53 -13.47 15.86
C ALA A 6 -15.91 -12.18 16.61
N ASP A 7 -14.98 -11.59 17.34
CA ASP A 7 -15.24 -10.28 17.94
C ASP A 7 -15.32 -9.20 16.87
N VAL A 8 -14.37 -9.20 15.91
CA VAL A 8 -14.35 -8.22 14.82
C VAL A 8 -14.01 -8.90 13.50
N VAL A 9 -14.79 -8.60 12.44
CA VAL A 9 -14.41 -8.84 11.04
C VAL A 9 -14.01 -7.52 10.39
N ILE A 10 -12.81 -7.49 9.81
CA ILE A 10 -12.29 -6.35 9.05
C ILE A 10 -12.41 -6.72 7.56
N ILE A 11 -13.13 -5.91 6.78
CA ILE A 11 -13.36 -6.12 5.34
C ILE A 11 -12.39 -5.25 4.54
N GLY A 12 -11.48 -5.90 3.81
CA GLY A 12 -10.46 -5.28 2.99
C GLY A 12 -9.05 -5.40 3.59
N ALA A 13 -8.15 -6.13 2.89
CA ALA A 13 -6.74 -6.30 3.26
C ALA A 13 -5.81 -5.35 2.48
N GLY A 14 -6.28 -4.13 2.17
CA GLY A 14 -5.46 -3.01 1.74
C GLY A 14 -4.63 -2.46 2.89
N VAL A 15 -3.84 -1.40 2.64
CA VAL A 15 -2.95 -0.81 3.65
C VAL A 15 -3.69 -0.33 4.90
N VAL A 16 -4.93 0.16 4.76
CA VAL A 16 -5.75 0.62 5.90
C VAL A 16 -6.27 -0.57 6.71
N GLY A 17 -6.87 -1.57 6.07
CA GLY A 17 -7.42 -2.72 6.78
C GLY A 17 -6.35 -3.58 7.45
N THR A 18 -5.18 -3.75 6.82
CA THR A 18 -4.05 -4.46 7.44
C THR A 18 -3.47 -3.69 8.63
N ALA A 19 -3.42 -2.33 8.55
CA ALA A 19 -3.01 -1.48 9.68
C ALA A 19 -3.99 -1.58 10.85
N ILE A 20 -5.31 -1.57 10.59
CA ILE A 20 -6.35 -1.75 11.60
C ILE A 20 -6.25 -3.14 12.23
N ALA A 21 -6.11 -4.20 11.41
CA ALA A 21 -5.96 -5.57 11.90
C ALA A 21 -4.74 -5.71 12.82
N ARG A 22 -3.60 -5.16 12.43
CA ARG A 22 -2.38 -5.10 13.24
C ARG A 22 -2.63 -4.37 14.57
N THR A 23 -3.27 -3.22 14.53
CA THR A 23 -3.51 -2.40 15.74
C THR A 23 -4.44 -3.14 16.71
N LEU A 24 -5.53 -3.71 16.22
CA LEU A 24 -6.47 -4.47 17.04
C LEU A 24 -5.88 -5.81 17.54
N ALA A 25 -4.92 -6.40 16.85
CA ALA A 25 -4.24 -7.63 17.26
C ALA A 25 -3.43 -7.49 18.57
N ALA A 26 -3.15 -6.27 19.01
CA ALA A 26 -2.55 -5.99 20.33
C ALA A 26 -3.52 -6.28 21.49
N TYR A 27 -4.80 -6.50 21.22
CA TYR A 27 -5.83 -6.75 22.20
C TYR A 27 -6.33 -8.20 22.16
N SER A 28 -6.95 -8.65 23.26
CA SER A 28 -7.50 -10.00 23.42
C SER A 28 -8.82 -10.14 22.67
N LEU A 29 -8.77 -10.11 21.33
CA LEU A 29 -9.90 -10.20 20.42
C LEU A 29 -9.74 -11.38 19.44
N ASP A 30 -10.82 -12.05 19.07
CA ASP A 30 -10.87 -12.97 17.91
C ASP A 30 -11.12 -12.13 16.65
N LEU A 31 -10.10 -11.99 15.82
CA LEU A 31 -10.09 -11.11 14.66
C LEU A 31 -10.05 -11.90 13.35
N VAL A 32 -10.83 -11.44 12.37
CA VAL A 32 -10.79 -11.92 10.99
C VAL A 32 -10.53 -10.74 10.06
N LEU A 33 -9.53 -10.87 9.21
CA LEU A 33 -9.28 -9.97 8.09
C LEU A 33 -9.66 -10.68 6.79
N VAL A 34 -10.64 -10.13 6.04
CA VAL A 34 -11.16 -10.74 4.82
C VAL A 34 -10.95 -9.84 3.61
N ASP A 35 -10.55 -10.43 2.47
CA ASP A 35 -10.41 -9.70 1.21
C ASP A 35 -10.89 -10.54 0.01
N ALA A 36 -11.53 -9.88 -0.94
CA ALA A 36 -11.95 -10.49 -2.20
C ALA A 36 -10.78 -10.92 -3.08
N ALA A 37 -9.63 -10.27 -2.94
CA ALA A 37 -8.44 -10.53 -3.72
C ALA A 37 -7.63 -11.71 -3.16
N SER A 38 -6.78 -12.28 -4.03
CA SER A 38 -5.90 -13.42 -3.72
C SER A 38 -4.71 -13.06 -2.83
N ASP A 39 -4.43 -11.77 -2.60
CA ASP A 39 -3.27 -11.32 -1.84
C ASP A 39 -3.53 -9.96 -1.16
N VAL A 40 -2.75 -9.64 -0.14
CA VAL A 40 -2.82 -8.36 0.58
C VAL A 40 -2.33 -7.20 -0.29
N GLY A 41 -2.89 -6.01 -0.07
CA GLY A 41 -2.45 -4.79 -0.72
C GLY A 41 -2.69 -4.73 -2.24
N THR A 42 -3.55 -5.56 -2.82
CA THR A 42 -3.76 -5.69 -4.28
C THR A 42 -4.61 -4.59 -4.91
N GLY A 43 -5.40 -3.86 -4.13
CA GLY A 43 -6.22 -2.75 -4.62
C GLY A 43 -5.40 -1.47 -4.88
N THR A 44 -5.93 -0.33 -4.50
CA THR A 44 -5.26 0.98 -4.56
C THR A 44 -3.86 0.98 -3.93
N SER A 45 -3.64 0.14 -2.91
CA SER A 45 -2.39 0.09 -2.14
C SER A 45 -1.16 -0.33 -2.95
N LYS A 46 -1.31 -1.10 -4.03
CA LYS A 46 -0.17 -1.52 -4.89
C LYS A 46 0.23 -0.51 -5.94
N ALA A 47 -0.67 0.43 -6.30
CA ALA A 47 -0.55 1.27 -7.48
C ALA A 47 -0.70 2.75 -7.09
N ASN A 48 0.36 3.33 -6.56
CA ASN A 48 0.47 4.72 -6.11
C ASN A 48 1.89 5.25 -6.38
N THR A 49 2.18 6.48 -5.95
CA THR A 49 3.49 7.14 -6.11
C THR A 49 4.51 6.73 -5.06
N ALA A 50 4.14 5.92 -4.10
CA ALA A 50 5.03 5.43 -3.03
C ALA A 50 5.72 6.55 -2.21
N ILE A 51 5.08 7.70 -2.07
CA ILE A 51 5.58 8.81 -1.26
C ILE A 51 5.07 8.65 0.18
N LEU A 52 5.99 8.74 1.13
CA LEU A 52 5.70 8.86 2.55
C LEU A 52 5.57 10.36 2.87
N HIS A 53 4.34 10.83 2.75
CA HIS A 53 3.98 12.24 2.90
C HIS A 53 4.09 12.74 4.34
N THR A 54 4.54 13.99 4.50
CA THR A 54 4.54 14.70 5.79
C THR A 54 3.18 15.28 6.16
N GLY A 55 2.30 15.48 5.16
CA GLY A 55 1.02 16.15 5.34
C GLY A 55 1.07 17.67 5.16
N PHE A 56 2.17 18.19 4.65
CA PHE A 56 2.38 19.65 4.47
C PHE A 56 1.28 20.32 3.64
N ASP A 57 0.77 19.64 2.60
CA ASP A 57 -0.23 20.16 1.64
C ASP A 57 -1.67 19.71 1.93
N ALA A 58 -1.91 19.00 3.04
CA ALA A 58 -3.26 18.62 3.45
C ALA A 58 -4.06 19.88 3.86
N LYS A 59 -5.40 19.80 3.71
CA LYS A 59 -6.27 20.91 4.13
C LYS A 59 -6.21 21.08 5.66
N PRO A 60 -5.78 22.23 6.20
CA PRO A 60 -5.69 22.40 7.64
C PRO A 60 -7.05 22.17 8.33
N GLY A 61 -7.00 21.46 9.48
CA GLY A 61 -8.18 21.14 10.28
C GLY A 61 -9.01 19.96 9.77
N SER A 62 -8.69 19.39 8.60
CA SER A 62 -9.34 18.17 8.11
C SER A 62 -8.92 16.93 8.91
N LEU A 63 -9.73 15.87 8.84
CA LEU A 63 -9.38 14.57 9.40
C LEU A 63 -8.15 14.01 8.70
N GLU A 64 -8.06 14.18 7.37
CA GLU A 64 -6.87 13.81 6.58
C GLU A 64 -5.61 14.45 7.16
N SER A 65 -5.59 15.77 7.41
CA SER A 65 -4.42 16.47 7.94
C SER A 65 -3.96 15.89 9.28
N ARG A 66 -4.89 15.67 10.23
CA ARG A 66 -4.58 15.12 11.55
C ARG A 66 -4.02 13.70 11.48
N LEU A 67 -4.70 12.83 10.72
CA LEU A 67 -4.32 11.40 10.63
C LEU A 67 -3.07 11.19 9.79
N LEU A 68 -2.83 12.04 8.79
CA LEU A 68 -1.63 11.98 7.96
C LEU A 68 -0.39 12.42 8.74
N SER A 69 -0.44 13.53 9.46
CA SER A 69 0.66 13.99 10.32
C SER A 69 1.03 12.93 11.36
N ARG A 70 0.04 12.39 12.08
CA ARG A 70 0.26 11.32 13.07
C ARG A 70 0.79 10.04 12.42
N GLY A 71 0.13 9.57 11.34
CA GLY A 71 0.44 8.33 10.64
C GLY A 71 1.82 8.32 10.01
N SER A 72 2.26 9.46 9.44
CA SER A 72 3.60 9.59 8.85
C SER A 72 4.72 9.33 9.88
N GLY A 73 4.60 9.92 11.08
CA GLY A 73 5.56 9.69 12.15
C GLY A 73 5.59 8.24 12.61
N LEU A 74 4.42 7.64 12.83
CA LEU A 74 4.30 6.23 13.21
C LEU A 74 4.86 5.30 12.15
N LEU A 75 4.57 5.57 10.87
CA LEU A 75 5.02 4.71 9.78
C LEU A 75 6.54 4.79 9.58
N ARG A 76 7.18 5.96 9.78
CA ARG A 76 8.65 6.07 9.75
C ARG A 76 9.30 5.17 10.81
N ALA A 77 8.81 5.23 12.05
CA ALA A 77 9.32 4.40 13.15
C ALA A 77 9.10 2.91 12.86
N TYR A 78 7.89 2.55 12.42
CA TYR A 78 7.55 1.17 12.09
C TYR A 78 8.37 0.64 10.91
N ALA A 79 8.53 1.42 9.84
CA ALA A 79 9.29 1.00 8.66
C ALA A 79 10.76 0.72 9.00
N SER A 80 11.36 1.49 9.90
CA SER A 80 12.71 1.23 10.39
C SER A 80 12.77 -0.10 11.13
N ALA A 81 11.87 -0.34 12.08
CA ALA A 81 11.83 -1.59 12.87
C ALA A 81 11.54 -2.82 12.01
N ALA A 82 10.64 -2.70 11.03
CA ALA A 82 10.24 -3.78 10.11
C ALA A 82 11.20 -3.94 8.91
N ARG A 83 12.26 -3.14 8.78
CA ARG A 83 13.18 -3.10 7.62
C ARG A 83 12.48 -2.85 6.29
N ILE A 84 11.38 -2.09 6.28
CA ILE A 84 10.74 -1.65 5.04
C ILE A 84 11.65 -0.60 4.39
N ALA A 85 11.91 -0.74 3.09
CA ALA A 85 12.76 0.21 2.36
C ALA A 85 12.15 1.62 2.34
N VAL A 86 12.88 2.59 2.86
CA VAL A 86 12.56 4.02 2.89
C VAL A 86 13.82 4.81 2.51
N GLU A 87 13.66 5.83 1.66
CA GLU A 87 14.72 6.80 1.35
C GLU A 87 14.21 8.23 1.64
N ARG A 88 14.99 8.99 2.40
CA ARG A 88 14.71 10.41 2.67
C ARG A 88 15.25 11.24 1.51
N THR A 89 14.45 11.44 0.50
CA THR A 89 14.82 12.20 -0.70
C THR A 89 14.51 13.68 -0.58
N GLY A 90 13.65 14.06 0.36
CA GLY A 90 13.04 15.38 0.33
C GLY A 90 12.13 15.57 -0.89
N ALA A 91 11.45 16.71 -0.94
CA ALA A 91 10.71 17.15 -2.10
C ALA A 91 10.94 18.63 -2.39
N LEU A 92 10.86 18.99 -3.66
CA LEU A 92 10.86 20.35 -4.16
C LEU A 92 9.53 20.64 -4.83
N LEU A 93 8.75 21.55 -4.26
CA LEU A 93 7.55 22.10 -4.89
C LEU A 93 7.96 23.24 -5.81
N VAL A 94 7.84 23.04 -7.13
CA VAL A 94 8.40 23.95 -8.13
C VAL A 94 7.32 24.83 -8.76
N ALA A 95 7.51 26.12 -8.74
CA ALA A 95 6.67 27.13 -9.39
C ALA A 95 7.24 27.54 -10.75
N TRP A 96 6.41 27.47 -11.79
CA TRP A 96 6.78 27.73 -13.19
C TRP A 96 6.08 28.98 -13.76
N THR A 97 5.14 29.56 -13.01
CA THR A 97 4.40 30.78 -13.42
C THR A 97 4.32 31.77 -12.27
N PRO A 98 4.11 33.08 -12.55
CA PRO A 98 3.95 34.08 -11.49
C PRO A 98 2.80 33.74 -10.52
N ASP A 99 1.68 33.21 -11.00
CA ASP A 99 0.56 32.81 -10.14
C ASP A 99 0.94 31.66 -9.20
N GLN A 100 1.75 30.72 -9.66
CA GLN A 100 2.27 29.65 -8.81
C GLN A 100 3.24 30.19 -7.74
N VAL A 101 4.09 31.16 -8.08
CA VAL A 101 4.95 31.84 -7.09
C VAL A 101 4.10 32.56 -6.04
N ALA A 102 3.06 33.28 -6.46
CA ALA A 102 2.14 33.98 -5.56
C ALA A 102 1.39 33.01 -4.61
N ALA A 103 1.21 31.74 -4.99
CA ALA A 103 0.57 30.73 -4.14
C ALA A 103 1.51 30.13 -3.06
N LEU A 104 2.84 30.19 -3.23
CA LEU A 104 3.80 29.55 -2.32
C LEU A 104 3.67 29.98 -0.84
N PRO A 105 3.52 31.28 -0.50
CA PRO A 105 3.37 31.69 0.90
C PRO A 105 2.12 31.07 1.57
N GLY A 106 1.03 30.93 0.82
CA GLY A 106 -0.19 30.28 1.32
C GLY A 106 0.01 28.78 1.60
N ILE A 107 0.77 28.09 0.76
CA ILE A 107 1.12 26.67 0.94
C ILE A 107 2.07 26.51 2.14
N GLU A 108 3.06 27.36 2.29
CA GLU A 108 3.94 27.40 3.45
C GLU A 108 3.16 27.60 4.76
N ALA A 109 2.26 28.57 4.78
CA ALA A 109 1.40 28.84 5.94
C ALA A 109 0.49 27.64 6.27
N ASN A 110 -0.02 26.92 5.25
CA ASN A 110 -0.79 25.69 5.45
C ASN A 110 0.06 24.58 6.07
N ALA A 111 1.29 24.38 5.56
CA ALA A 111 2.21 23.41 6.11
C ALA A 111 2.47 23.64 7.60
N ARG A 112 2.75 24.90 7.98
CA ARG A 112 2.97 25.29 9.39
C ARG A 112 1.72 25.05 10.25
N ARG A 113 0.52 25.36 9.74
CA ARG A 113 -0.76 25.07 10.43
C ARG A 113 -1.00 23.56 10.61
N ASN A 114 -0.52 22.73 9.69
CA ASN A 114 -0.55 21.28 9.81
C ASN A 114 0.53 20.72 10.78
N GLY A 115 1.32 21.59 11.42
CA GLY A 115 2.38 21.21 12.34
C GLY A 115 3.74 20.94 11.68
N TYR A 116 3.85 21.08 10.35
CA TYR A 116 5.09 20.87 9.63
C TYR A 116 5.90 22.18 9.51
N GLN A 117 6.98 22.30 10.29
CA GLN A 117 7.76 23.53 10.41
C GLN A 117 8.99 23.59 9.48
N ALA A 118 9.44 22.45 8.95
CA ALA A 118 10.70 22.38 8.19
C ALA A 118 10.59 22.85 6.72
N VAL A 119 9.40 23.29 6.28
CA VAL A 119 9.18 23.86 4.95
C VAL A 119 9.99 25.15 4.78
N ARG A 120 10.68 25.30 3.64
CA ARG A 120 11.52 26.48 3.34
C ARG A 120 11.26 27.00 1.93
N PRO A 121 11.10 28.33 1.73
CA PRO A 121 11.08 28.91 0.40
C PRO A 121 12.47 28.78 -0.27
N LEU A 122 12.47 28.61 -1.57
CA LEU A 122 13.67 28.52 -2.42
C LEU A 122 13.56 29.49 -3.59
N THR A 123 14.67 30.16 -3.89
CA THR A 123 14.87 30.88 -5.14
C THR A 123 15.06 29.90 -6.31
N ALA A 124 14.95 30.41 -7.55
CA ALA A 124 15.25 29.59 -8.73
C ALA A 124 16.70 29.07 -8.73
N ALA A 125 17.67 29.88 -8.32
CA ALA A 125 19.08 29.47 -8.23
C ALA A 125 19.27 28.31 -7.25
N GLU A 126 18.63 28.35 -6.10
CA GLU A 126 18.68 27.27 -5.10
C GLU A 126 18.00 25.99 -5.58
N LEU A 127 16.90 26.08 -6.36
CA LEU A 127 16.25 24.92 -6.98
C LEU A 127 17.22 24.23 -7.94
N TYR A 128 17.84 24.97 -8.87
CA TYR A 128 18.80 24.39 -9.84
C TYR A 128 20.08 23.86 -9.18
N ALA A 129 20.50 24.43 -8.06
CA ALA A 129 21.63 23.89 -7.28
C ALA A 129 21.30 22.52 -6.68
N ARG A 130 20.03 22.29 -6.26
CA ARG A 130 19.59 21.00 -5.71
C ARG A 130 19.30 19.97 -6.79
N GLU A 131 18.63 20.40 -7.88
CA GLU A 131 18.25 19.56 -9.02
C GLU A 131 18.79 20.16 -10.33
N PRO A 132 20.05 19.89 -10.67
CA PRO A 132 20.68 20.47 -11.86
C PRO A 132 20.02 20.07 -13.18
N ALA A 133 19.33 18.91 -13.22
CA ALA A 133 18.61 18.43 -14.40
C ALA A 133 17.17 18.97 -14.49
N LEU A 134 16.72 19.80 -13.53
CA LEU A 134 15.41 20.44 -13.57
C LEU A 134 15.21 21.23 -14.87
N GLY A 135 14.05 21.12 -15.48
CA GLY A 135 13.71 21.84 -16.70
C GLY A 135 13.84 23.36 -16.56
N PRO A 136 14.13 24.08 -17.65
CA PRO A 136 14.34 25.53 -17.60
C PRO A 136 13.04 26.28 -17.29
N GLY A 137 13.19 27.49 -16.71
CA GLY A 137 12.07 28.41 -16.44
C GLY A 137 11.40 28.27 -15.08
N ALA A 138 12.00 27.52 -14.15
CA ALA A 138 11.55 27.54 -12.75
C ALA A 138 11.80 28.91 -12.13
N LEU A 139 10.79 29.48 -11.46
CA LEU A 139 10.81 30.83 -10.89
C LEU A 139 11.12 30.83 -9.38
N GLY A 140 10.90 29.72 -8.70
CA GLY A 140 11.08 29.53 -7.26
C GLY A 140 10.30 28.31 -6.76
N GLY A 141 10.31 28.06 -5.46
CA GLY A 141 9.62 26.91 -4.91
C GLY A 141 9.65 26.81 -3.39
N LEU A 142 9.24 25.65 -2.90
CA LEU A 142 9.38 25.27 -1.49
C LEU A 142 10.16 23.97 -1.40
N GLU A 143 11.02 23.87 -0.40
CA GLU A 143 11.68 22.61 -0.01
C GLU A 143 10.91 21.99 1.15
N ILE A 144 10.66 20.69 1.03
CA ILE A 144 10.02 19.85 2.03
C ILE A 144 10.97 18.69 2.36
N PRO A 145 11.96 18.93 3.28
CA PRO A 145 13.08 18.00 3.48
C PRO A 145 12.70 16.63 4.04
N ASP A 146 11.54 16.49 4.68
CA ASP A 146 11.12 15.22 5.29
C ASP A 146 10.20 14.38 4.41
N GLU A 147 9.79 14.84 3.22
CA GLU A 147 9.17 13.95 2.24
C GLU A 147 10.14 12.80 1.92
N SER A 148 9.60 11.61 1.77
CA SER A 148 10.40 10.41 1.57
C SER A 148 9.69 9.48 0.59
N ILE A 149 10.43 8.53 0.04
CA ILE A 149 9.85 7.41 -0.72
C ILE A 149 9.90 6.14 0.13
N ILE A 150 8.91 5.28 -0.02
CA ILE A 150 8.75 4.05 0.78
C ILE A 150 8.31 2.89 -0.12
N CYS A 151 8.60 1.66 0.27
CA CYS A 151 8.05 0.48 -0.40
C CYS A 151 6.54 0.34 -0.12
N PRO A 152 5.65 0.57 -1.11
CA PRO A 152 4.21 0.50 -0.91
C PRO A 152 3.70 -0.95 -0.81
N TRP A 153 4.51 -1.94 -1.15
CA TRP A 153 4.14 -3.36 -1.18
C TRP A 153 4.47 -4.08 0.12
N THR A 154 5.69 -3.88 0.65
CA THR A 154 6.07 -4.50 1.92
C THR A 154 5.40 -3.83 3.13
N THR A 155 4.89 -2.61 3.01
CA THR A 155 4.17 -1.93 4.09
C THR A 155 2.88 -2.68 4.49
N PRO A 156 1.87 -2.89 3.63
CA PRO A 156 0.68 -3.67 4.00
C PRO A 156 1.00 -5.13 4.29
N LEU A 157 2.03 -5.69 3.64
CA LEU A 157 2.48 -7.06 3.90
C LEU A 157 3.04 -7.21 5.32
N ALA A 158 3.83 -6.24 5.80
CA ALA A 158 4.36 -6.24 7.16
C ALA A 158 3.24 -6.15 8.20
N PHE A 159 2.25 -5.28 7.99
CA PHE A 159 1.09 -5.18 8.87
C PHE A 159 0.29 -6.49 8.90
N ALA A 160 0.05 -7.09 7.74
CA ALA A 160 -0.66 -8.38 7.66
C ALA A 160 0.15 -9.50 8.32
N THR A 161 1.47 -9.54 8.12
CA THR A 161 2.36 -10.56 8.73
C THR A 161 2.32 -10.45 10.25
N GLU A 162 2.45 -9.24 10.82
CA GLU A 162 2.36 -9.01 12.27
C GLU A 162 0.99 -9.43 12.81
N ALA A 163 -0.11 -9.04 12.13
CA ALA A 163 -1.45 -9.40 12.52
C ALA A 163 -1.67 -10.92 12.51
N VAL A 164 -1.27 -11.62 11.45
CA VAL A 164 -1.38 -13.09 11.32
C VAL A 164 -0.54 -13.80 12.38
N THR A 165 0.68 -13.37 12.60
CA THR A 165 1.56 -13.91 13.65
C THR A 165 0.97 -13.70 15.04
N ALA A 166 0.24 -12.61 15.26
CA ALA A 166 -0.51 -12.36 16.49
C ALA A 166 -1.86 -13.10 16.55
N GLY A 167 -2.19 -13.96 15.59
CA GLY A 167 -3.38 -14.84 15.61
C GLY A 167 -4.60 -14.30 14.86
N VAL A 168 -4.49 -13.21 14.10
CA VAL A 168 -5.56 -12.76 13.20
C VAL A 168 -5.74 -13.77 12.07
N ARG A 169 -6.98 -14.19 11.83
CA ARG A 169 -7.33 -15.07 10.71
C ARG A 169 -7.42 -14.25 9.42
N LEU A 170 -6.53 -14.49 8.47
CA LEU A 170 -6.55 -13.87 7.15
C LEU A 170 -7.27 -14.77 6.15
N LEU A 171 -8.36 -14.27 5.55
CA LEU A 171 -9.18 -14.97 4.56
C LEU A 171 -9.13 -14.20 3.23
N LEU A 172 -8.22 -14.61 2.36
CA LEU A 172 -8.08 -14.07 1.00
C LEU A 172 -9.01 -14.82 0.02
N SER A 173 -9.20 -14.27 -1.18
CA SER A 173 -10.14 -14.77 -2.19
C SER A 173 -11.55 -14.98 -1.62
N THR A 174 -11.96 -14.10 -0.68
CA THR A 174 -13.20 -14.20 0.08
C THR A 174 -13.92 -12.87 0.03
N GLN A 175 -14.87 -12.74 -0.89
CA GLN A 175 -15.67 -11.53 -1.06
C GLN A 175 -16.88 -11.56 -0.12
N VAL A 176 -17.09 -10.49 0.64
CA VAL A 176 -18.35 -10.25 1.37
C VAL A 176 -19.40 -9.78 0.37
N THR A 177 -20.50 -10.49 0.28
CA THR A 177 -21.60 -10.26 -0.69
C THR A 177 -22.90 -9.79 -0.06
N GLY A 178 -23.03 -9.95 1.26
CA GLY A 178 -24.20 -9.52 2.01
C GLY A 178 -23.96 -9.58 3.50
N ILE A 179 -24.79 -8.88 4.27
CA ILE A 179 -24.69 -8.79 5.72
C ILE A 179 -26.10 -8.81 6.29
N VAL A 180 -26.33 -9.71 7.25
CA VAL A 180 -27.62 -9.86 7.93
C VAL A 180 -27.41 -9.78 9.45
N SER A 181 -28.28 -9.04 10.15
CA SER A 181 -28.30 -9.06 11.61
C SER A 181 -28.88 -10.39 12.11
N ALA A 182 -28.18 -11.04 13.03
CA ALA A 182 -28.54 -12.35 13.57
C ALA A 182 -28.46 -12.31 15.12
N GLY A 183 -29.46 -11.68 15.74
CA GLY A 183 -29.50 -11.46 17.20
C GLY A 183 -28.44 -10.45 17.65
N ASP A 184 -27.49 -10.89 18.48
CA ASP A 184 -26.41 -10.06 19.01
C ASP A 184 -25.15 -10.02 18.12
N CYS A 185 -25.20 -10.65 16.95
CA CYS A 185 -24.10 -10.72 15.98
C CYS A 185 -24.58 -10.47 14.55
N TYR A 186 -23.62 -10.39 13.64
CA TYR A 186 -23.84 -10.36 12.20
C TYR A 186 -23.48 -11.70 11.57
N GLU A 187 -24.18 -12.07 10.52
CA GLU A 187 -23.80 -13.09 9.57
C GLU A 187 -23.45 -12.42 8.22
N LEU A 188 -22.19 -12.54 7.82
CA LEU A 188 -21.70 -12.05 6.56
C LEU A 188 -21.75 -13.18 5.55
N ALA A 189 -22.55 -13.04 4.51
CA ALA A 189 -22.47 -13.91 3.33
C ALA A 189 -21.17 -13.64 2.59
N THR A 190 -20.43 -14.70 2.28
CA THR A 190 -19.18 -14.58 1.48
C THR A 190 -19.14 -15.64 0.39
N THR A 191 -18.26 -15.41 -0.60
CA THR A 191 -18.02 -16.38 -1.70
C THR A 191 -17.44 -17.72 -1.22
N ARG A 192 -17.00 -17.83 0.06
CA ARG A 192 -16.41 -19.03 0.65
C ARG A 192 -17.14 -19.54 1.90
N GLY A 193 -18.41 -19.18 2.02
CA GLY A 193 -19.25 -19.54 3.15
C GLY A 193 -19.47 -18.41 4.14
N PRO A 194 -20.40 -18.56 5.08
CA PRO A 194 -20.77 -17.49 6.01
C PRO A 194 -19.68 -17.26 7.08
N LEU A 195 -19.58 -15.99 7.51
CA LEU A 195 -18.78 -15.56 8.66
C LEU A 195 -19.69 -14.92 9.69
N ARG A 196 -19.47 -15.22 10.97
CA ARG A 196 -20.23 -14.59 12.07
C ARG A 196 -19.32 -13.70 12.91
N CYS A 197 -19.81 -12.51 13.30
CA CYS A 197 -19.04 -11.58 14.12
C CYS A 197 -19.94 -10.63 14.92
N ARG A 198 -19.35 -9.99 15.95
CA ARG A 198 -20.04 -8.98 16.76
C ARG A 198 -19.87 -7.58 16.18
N TRP A 199 -18.68 -7.25 15.65
CA TRP A 199 -18.35 -5.97 15.06
C TRP A 199 -17.87 -6.14 13.62
N VAL A 200 -18.16 -5.16 12.79
CA VAL A 200 -17.62 -5.09 11.44
C VAL A 200 -16.87 -3.78 11.23
N VAL A 201 -15.66 -3.87 10.67
CA VAL A 201 -14.88 -2.73 10.23
C VAL A 201 -14.77 -2.78 8.70
N ASN A 202 -15.32 -1.78 8.05
CA ASN A 202 -15.27 -1.61 6.61
C ASN A 202 -14.01 -0.80 6.23
N ALA A 203 -13.02 -1.46 5.64
CA ALA A 203 -11.83 -0.88 5.04
C ALA A 203 -11.70 -1.29 3.56
N ALA A 204 -12.84 -1.49 2.88
CA ALA A 204 -12.94 -2.09 1.54
C ALA A 204 -12.49 -1.17 0.39
N GLY A 205 -11.88 0.00 0.67
CA GLY A 205 -11.30 0.88 -0.33
C GLY A 205 -12.32 1.31 -1.40
N LEU A 206 -12.13 0.87 -2.66
CA LEU A 206 -13.06 1.16 -3.76
C LEU A 206 -14.46 0.56 -3.57
N GLY A 207 -14.62 -0.45 -2.71
CA GLY A 207 -15.91 -1.06 -2.38
C GLY A 207 -16.52 -0.54 -1.09
N SER A 208 -15.93 0.47 -0.45
CA SER A 208 -16.34 0.89 0.90
C SER A 208 -17.76 1.47 0.96
N ASP A 209 -18.22 2.16 -0.06
CA ASP A 209 -19.61 2.62 -0.15
C ASP A 209 -20.62 1.46 -0.34
N THR A 210 -20.24 0.45 -1.13
CA THR A 210 -21.06 -0.75 -1.31
C THR A 210 -21.24 -1.51 0.00
N VAL A 211 -20.15 -1.72 0.75
CA VAL A 211 -20.23 -2.34 2.09
C VAL A 211 -21.00 -1.44 3.06
N ASP A 212 -20.83 -0.12 2.99
CA ASP A 212 -21.55 0.83 3.81
C ASP A 212 -23.08 0.74 3.60
N GLN A 213 -23.50 0.59 2.34
CA GLN A 213 -24.91 0.41 1.99
C GLN A 213 -25.51 -0.88 2.57
N MET A 214 -24.73 -1.96 2.70
CA MET A 214 -25.19 -3.20 3.34
C MET A 214 -25.57 -3.00 4.82
N PHE A 215 -25.02 -1.97 5.47
CA PHE A 215 -25.36 -1.54 6.83
C PHE A 215 -26.43 -0.44 6.87
N GLY A 216 -27.13 -0.18 5.75
CA GLY A 216 -28.10 0.91 5.64
C GLY A 216 -27.46 2.30 5.71
N GLY A 217 -26.16 2.39 5.42
CA GLY A 217 -25.45 3.64 5.17
C GLY A 217 -25.79 4.17 3.77
N GLY A 218 -25.19 5.28 3.38
CA GLY A 218 -25.44 5.95 2.09
C GLY A 218 -24.86 7.36 2.13
N GLY A 219 -23.99 7.62 3.10
CA GLY A 219 -23.44 8.94 3.35
C GLY A 219 -22.41 9.41 2.32
N PHE A 220 -21.93 8.56 1.43
CA PHE A 220 -20.98 8.88 0.35
C PHE A 220 -21.04 7.86 -0.77
N THR A 221 -20.51 8.25 -1.93
CA THR A 221 -20.36 7.37 -3.11
C THR A 221 -18.91 7.40 -3.57
N ILE A 222 -18.32 6.24 -3.83
CA ILE A 222 -16.98 6.14 -4.42
C ILE A 222 -17.05 6.46 -5.91
N ARG A 223 -16.29 7.45 -6.31
CA ARG A 223 -16.02 7.84 -7.69
C ARG A 223 -14.55 7.55 -7.98
N PRO A 224 -14.23 6.43 -8.63
CA PRO A 224 -12.83 6.06 -8.87
C PRO A 224 -12.13 7.13 -9.69
N ARG A 225 -10.97 7.59 -9.20
CA ARG A 225 -10.11 8.52 -9.95
C ARG A 225 -8.84 7.83 -10.38
N ARG A 226 -8.74 7.55 -11.68
CA ARG A 226 -7.60 6.89 -12.29
C ARG A 226 -6.39 7.83 -12.31
N GLY A 227 -5.24 7.28 -11.92
CA GLY A 227 -3.94 7.91 -12.06
C GLY A 227 -2.99 6.98 -12.79
N GLU A 228 -2.65 7.34 -14.02
CA GLU A 228 -1.68 6.61 -14.83
C GLU A 228 -0.27 7.08 -14.52
N LEU A 229 0.69 6.16 -14.54
CA LEU A 229 2.09 6.43 -14.23
C LEU A 229 3.00 5.73 -15.23
N ILE A 230 4.13 6.38 -15.53
CA ILE A 230 5.23 5.83 -16.31
C ILE A 230 6.39 5.55 -15.37
N VAL A 231 6.98 4.36 -15.47
CA VAL A 231 8.16 3.93 -14.73
C VAL A 231 9.34 3.91 -15.69
N PHE A 232 10.30 4.79 -15.50
CA PHE A 232 11.56 4.77 -16.23
C PHE A 232 12.56 3.79 -15.61
N ASP A 233 13.49 3.33 -16.42
CA ASP A 233 14.56 2.43 -15.99
C ASP A 233 15.42 3.04 -14.87
N LYS A 234 16.15 2.19 -14.17
CA LYS A 234 17.06 2.59 -13.08
C LYS A 234 18.16 3.56 -13.54
N LEU A 235 18.50 3.56 -14.82
CA LEU A 235 19.48 4.51 -15.39
C LEU A 235 19.02 5.96 -15.24
N ALA A 236 17.71 6.22 -15.34
CA ALA A 236 17.11 7.53 -15.12
C ALA A 236 17.30 8.07 -13.69
N ARG A 237 17.64 7.22 -12.70
CA ARG A 237 17.82 7.63 -11.30
C ARG A 237 18.90 8.67 -11.09
N THR A 238 19.89 8.69 -11.97
CA THR A 238 21.00 9.68 -11.93
C THR A 238 20.55 11.11 -12.25
N LEU A 239 19.41 11.26 -12.94
CA LEU A 239 18.83 12.57 -13.30
C LEU A 239 18.06 13.23 -12.13
N LEU A 240 17.73 12.49 -11.07
CA LEU A 240 16.78 12.94 -10.06
C LEU A 240 17.29 12.64 -8.65
N ARG A 241 17.34 13.68 -7.80
CA ARG A 241 17.76 13.55 -6.39
C ARG A 241 16.55 13.57 -5.44
N SER A 242 15.62 14.48 -5.69
CA SER A 242 14.46 14.76 -4.83
C SER A 242 13.15 14.44 -5.54
N ILE A 243 12.05 14.37 -4.82
CA ILE A 243 10.70 14.36 -5.40
C ILE A 243 10.41 15.76 -5.95
N LEU A 244 10.06 15.86 -7.24
CA LEU A 244 9.62 17.11 -7.87
C LEU A 244 8.10 17.20 -7.87
N LEU A 245 7.56 18.10 -7.08
CA LEU A 245 6.13 18.34 -6.94
C LEU A 245 5.72 19.60 -7.71
N PRO A 246 4.60 19.58 -8.43
CA PRO A 246 4.03 20.80 -8.99
C PRO A 246 3.28 21.58 -7.91
N VAL A 247 3.16 22.88 -8.07
CA VAL A 247 2.24 23.71 -7.28
C VAL A 247 0.80 23.25 -7.58
N PRO A 248 0.01 22.85 -6.57
CA PRO A 248 -1.37 22.39 -6.77
C PRO A 248 -2.25 23.45 -7.40
N THR A 249 -3.21 23.03 -8.21
CA THR A 249 -4.29 23.88 -8.72
C THR A 249 -5.61 23.49 -8.05
N ALA A 250 -6.66 24.28 -8.28
CA ALA A 250 -8.01 23.95 -7.79
C ALA A 250 -8.54 22.58 -8.30
N ARG A 251 -8.03 22.10 -9.43
CA ARG A 251 -8.50 20.86 -10.09
C ARG A 251 -7.64 19.64 -9.81
N THR A 252 -6.31 19.81 -9.63
CA THR A 252 -5.39 18.69 -9.52
C THR A 252 -4.14 19.07 -8.74
N LYS A 253 -3.55 18.08 -8.08
CA LYS A 253 -2.20 18.18 -7.51
C LYS A 253 -1.10 18.20 -8.58
N GLY A 254 -1.45 17.88 -9.85
CA GLY A 254 -0.54 17.90 -11.01
C GLY A 254 0.33 16.65 -11.15
N VAL A 255 1.16 16.67 -12.20
CA VAL A 255 2.12 15.61 -12.52
C VAL A 255 3.41 15.85 -11.75
N LEU A 256 3.88 14.83 -11.07
CA LEU A 256 5.15 14.84 -10.34
C LEU A 256 6.20 13.94 -11.00
N VAL A 257 7.45 14.11 -10.63
CA VAL A 257 8.54 13.17 -10.92
C VAL A 257 9.12 12.73 -9.58
N ALA A 258 9.21 11.44 -9.35
CA ALA A 258 9.70 10.90 -8.08
C ALA A 258 10.66 9.72 -8.30
N PRO A 259 11.74 9.61 -7.52
CA PRO A 259 12.50 8.38 -7.46
C PRO A 259 11.67 7.29 -6.76
N THR A 260 12.08 6.04 -6.90
CA THR A 260 11.54 4.92 -6.14
C THR A 260 12.63 4.26 -5.31
N VAL A 261 12.26 3.61 -4.21
CA VAL A 261 13.21 2.81 -3.41
C VAL A 261 13.85 1.66 -4.20
N TYR A 262 13.36 1.40 -5.39
CA TYR A 262 13.86 0.35 -6.30
C TYR A 262 14.85 0.88 -7.35
N GLY A 263 15.20 2.16 -7.28
CA GLY A 263 16.11 2.80 -8.21
C GLY A 263 15.48 3.31 -9.51
N ASN A 264 14.19 3.08 -9.74
CA ASN A 264 13.46 3.62 -10.89
C ASN A 264 13.05 5.08 -10.67
N VAL A 265 12.61 5.76 -11.74
CA VAL A 265 11.97 7.07 -11.69
C VAL A 265 10.51 6.94 -12.14
N LEU A 266 9.60 7.55 -11.39
CA LEU A 266 8.17 7.63 -11.70
C LEU A 266 7.82 9.00 -12.27
N LEU A 267 6.99 9.02 -13.30
CA LEU A 267 6.35 10.20 -13.85
C LEU A 267 4.84 10.02 -13.82
N GLY A 268 4.13 10.94 -13.21
CA GLY A 268 2.67 10.90 -13.07
C GLY A 268 2.23 11.46 -11.72
N PRO A 269 1.02 11.22 -11.29
CA PRO A 269 -0.04 10.54 -12.03
C PRO A 269 -0.89 11.47 -12.89
N THR A 270 -1.69 10.89 -13.80
CA THR A 270 -2.87 11.57 -14.36
C THR A 270 -4.00 11.67 -13.30
N ALA A 271 -5.09 12.34 -13.60
CA ALA A 271 -6.25 12.44 -12.72
C ALA A 271 -7.54 12.48 -13.56
N GLU A 272 -8.16 11.31 -13.76
CA GLU A 272 -9.35 11.13 -14.56
C GLU A 272 -10.40 10.36 -13.75
N ASP A 273 -11.63 10.89 -13.68
CA ASP A 273 -12.73 10.17 -13.05
C ASP A 273 -13.27 9.12 -14.04
N VAL A 274 -13.36 7.87 -13.59
CA VAL A 274 -13.83 6.72 -14.38
C VAL A 274 -15.04 6.07 -13.72
N GLY A 275 -15.88 5.40 -14.53
CA GLY A 275 -17.07 4.72 -14.00
C GLY A 275 -16.77 3.33 -13.45
N ASP A 276 -15.83 2.60 -14.05
CA ASP A 276 -15.48 1.24 -13.65
C ASP A 276 -14.42 1.21 -12.57
N ARG A 277 -14.74 0.55 -11.45
CA ARG A 277 -13.85 0.37 -10.29
C ARG A 277 -12.73 -0.64 -10.52
N SER A 278 -12.75 -1.33 -11.66
CA SER A 278 -11.72 -2.29 -12.09
C SER A 278 -10.82 -1.78 -13.22
N ASP A 279 -11.16 -0.65 -13.85
CA ASP A 279 -10.41 -0.09 -14.99
C ASP A 279 -9.06 0.50 -14.54
N THR A 280 -8.03 -0.33 -14.57
CA THR A 280 -6.63 0.02 -14.32
C THR A 280 -5.79 0.04 -15.60
N ALA A 281 -6.43 0.14 -16.77
CA ALA A 281 -5.72 0.29 -18.04
C ALA A 281 -5.05 1.67 -18.13
N THR A 282 -3.91 1.73 -18.78
CA THR A 282 -3.31 2.99 -19.23
C THR A 282 -3.82 3.35 -20.62
N THR A 283 -3.91 4.65 -20.92
CA THR A 283 -4.40 5.16 -22.19
C THR A 283 -3.31 5.90 -22.96
N GLU A 284 -3.39 5.87 -24.28
CA GLU A 284 -2.45 6.63 -25.11
C GLU A 284 -2.49 8.13 -24.78
N ALA A 285 -3.69 8.69 -24.59
CA ALA A 285 -3.86 10.11 -24.25
C ALA A 285 -3.22 10.45 -22.90
N GLY A 286 -3.44 9.63 -21.88
CA GLY A 286 -2.86 9.80 -20.56
C GLY A 286 -1.33 9.72 -20.60
N LEU A 287 -0.77 8.69 -21.22
CA LEU A 287 0.68 8.53 -21.37
C LEU A 287 1.31 9.67 -22.17
N ARG A 288 0.70 10.11 -23.24
CA ARG A 288 1.15 11.26 -24.05
C ARG A 288 1.17 12.54 -23.21
N SER A 289 0.14 12.79 -22.41
CA SER A 289 0.06 13.95 -21.51
C SER A 289 1.16 13.92 -20.44
N LEU A 290 1.46 12.74 -19.88
CA LEU A 290 2.53 12.56 -18.90
C LEU A 290 3.90 12.84 -19.54
N LEU A 291 4.18 12.30 -20.72
CA LEU A 291 5.44 12.56 -21.43
C LEU A 291 5.62 14.04 -21.76
N ALA A 292 4.57 14.76 -22.14
CA ALA A 292 4.61 16.20 -22.36
C ALA A 292 4.95 16.97 -21.06
N ALA A 293 4.35 16.59 -19.95
CA ALA A 293 4.68 17.18 -18.65
C ALA A 293 6.12 16.83 -18.20
N GLY A 294 6.55 15.59 -18.40
CA GLY A 294 7.89 15.12 -18.06
C GLY A 294 8.98 15.90 -18.81
N ARG A 295 8.80 16.15 -20.10
CA ARG A 295 9.72 16.97 -20.91
C ARG A 295 9.91 18.39 -20.37
N ARG A 296 8.90 18.94 -19.72
CA ARG A 296 9.00 20.26 -19.09
C ARG A 296 9.68 20.20 -17.73
N ILE A 297 9.32 19.20 -16.90
CA ILE A 297 9.80 19.11 -15.51
C ILE A 297 11.24 18.61 -15.45
N LEU A 298 11.54 17.55 -16.18
CA LEU A 298 12.84 16.89 -16.20
C LEU A 298 13.16 16.43 -17.64
N PRO A 299 13.65 17.32 -18.52
CA PRO A 299 13.82 17.06 -19.97
C PRO A 299 14.63 15.80 -20.28
N GLY A 300 15.62 15.48 -19.45
CA GLY A 300 16.47 14.30 -19.61
C GLY A 300 15.69 12.97 -19.65
N LEU A 301 14.48 12.92 -19.06
CA LEU A 301 13.63 11.73 -19.14
C LEU A 301 13.21 11.35 -20.56
N ALA A 302 13.24 12.30 -21.51
CA ALA A 302 12.90 12.01 -22.90
C ALA A 302 13.88 11.05 -23.59
N GLY A 303 15.11 10.92 -23.08
CA GLY A 303 16.14 9.98 -23.55
C GLY A 303 16.18 8.65 -22.80
N GLU A 304 15.37 8.49 -21.76
CA GLU A 304 15.42 7.33 -20.89
C GLU A 304 14.39 6.26 -21.30
N GLU A 305 14.76 5.00 -21.10
CA GLU A 305 13.88 3.87 -21.40
C GLU A 305 12.74 3.72 -20.40
N VAL A 306 11.55 3.42 -20.89
CA VAL A 306 10.39 3.07 -20.08
C VAL A 306 10.43 1.58 -19.76
N THR A 307 10.47 1.25 -18.48
CA THR A 307 10.41 -0.14 -18.01
C THR A 307 8.99 -0.64 -17.96
N SER A 308 8.03 0.19 -17.52
CA SER A 308 6.63 -0.22 -17.34
C SER A 308 5.72 1.00 -17.26
N THR A 309 4.43 0.76 -17.52
CA THR A 309 3.35 1.70 -17.21
C THR A 309 2.31 1.00 -16.34
N TYR A 310 1.63 1.76 -15.50
CA TYR A 310 0.50 1.24 -14.72
C TYR A 310 -0.48 2.34 -14.35
N ALA A 311 -1.69 1.97 -13.96
CA ALA A 311 -2.65 2.89 -13.39
C ALA A 311 -3.16 2.38 -12.03
N GLY A 312 -3.47 3.33 -11.15
CA GLY A 312 -4.11 3.08 -9.87
C GLY A 312 -5.40 3.87 -9.74
N LEU A 313 -6.39 3.30 -9.05
CA LEU A 313 -7.67 3.94 -8.78
C LEU A 313 -7.70 4.48 -7.35
N ARG A 314 -7.88 5.78 -7.20
CA ARG A 314 -8.11 6.41 -5.90
C ARG A 314 -9.58 6.28 -5.54
N ALA A 315 -9.87 5.91 -4.29
CA ALA A 315 -11.23 5.86 -3.75
C ALA A 315 -11.73 7.28 -3.41
N ALA A 316 -11.90 8.13 -4.44
CA ALA A 316 -12.40 9.48 -4.28
C ALA A 316 -13.92 9.46 -4.01
N THR A 317 -14.43 10.48 -3.32
CA THR A 317 -15.84 10.70 -3.07
C THR A 317 -16.21 12.13 -3.44
N GLU A 318 -17.50 12.45 -3.44
CA GLU A 318 -18.02 13.82 -3.54
C GLU A 318 -17.62 14.70 -2.34
N ARG A 319 -17.18 14.09 -1.25
CA ARG A 319 -16.75 14.79 -0.04
C ARG A 319 -15.25 15.06 -0.05
N ALA A 320 -14.85 16.14 0.60
CA ALA A 320 -13.45 16.59 0.55
C ALA A 320 -12.52 15.88 1.55
N ASP A 321 -13.05 15.14 2.53
CA ASP A 321 -12.27 14.52 3.61
C ASP A 321 -12.52 13.01 3.72
N TYR A 322 -11.76 12.32 4.54
CA TYR A 322 -11.96 10.90 4.85
C TYR A 322 -13.34 10.63 5.43
N GLN A 323 -13.94 9.51 5.04
CA GLN A 323 -15.23 9.07 5.53
C GLN A 323 -15.02 8.01 6.62
N ILE A 324 -14.57 8.46 7.81
CA ILE A 324 -14.31 7.58 8.96
C ILE A 324 -15.35 7.86 10.04
N ARG A 325 -16.07 6.82 10.45
CA ARG A 325 -17.11 6.91 11.48
C ARG A 325 -17.37 5.55 12.12
N VAL A 326 -17.95 5.54 13.31
CA VAL A 326 -18.45 4.36 13.99
C VAL A 326 -19.92 4.57 14.34
N ASP A 327 -20.75 3.57 14.12
CA ASP A 327 -22.13 3.47 14.56
C ASP A 327 -22.18 2.42 15.68
N ALA A 328 -22.25 2.89 16.93
CA ALA A 328 -22.28 2.03 18.11
C ALA A 328 -23.51 1.12 18.14
N GLY A 329 -24.69 1.63 17.74
CA GLY A 329 -25.94 0.86 17.70
C GLY A 329 -25.90 -0.29 16.70
N ARG A 330 -25.17 -0.12 15.61
CA ARG A 330 -24.93 -1.14 14.58
C ARG A 330 -23.61 -1.88 14.75
N ARG A 331 -22.81 -1.58 15.77
CA ARG A 331 -21.46 -2.16 15.95
C ARG A 331 -20.66 -2.19 14.64
N TYR A 332 -20.70 -1.09 13.94
CA TYR A 332 -20.13 -0.94 12.60
C TYR A 332 -19.20 0.27 12.52
N ALA A 333 -18.01 0.06 11.99
CA ALA A 333 -17.05 1.11 11.69
C ALA A 333 -16.82 1.19 10.18
N CYS A 334 -16.72 2.40 9.64
CA CYS A 334 -16.35 2.66 8.26
C CYS A 334 -15.05 3.47 8.22
N ALA A 335 -14.10 3.03 7.41
CA ALA A 335 -12.88 3.76 7.02
C ALA A 335 -12.84 3.86 5.49
N GLY A 336 -13.76 4.66 4.92
CA GLY A 336 -13.95 4.86 3.49
C GLY A 336 -13.46 6.21 2.99
N GLY A 337 -13.48 6.41 1.67
CA GLY A 337 -13.08 7.67 1.04
C GLY A 337 -11.61 8.07 1.26
N ILE A 338 -10.73 7.09 1.49
CA ILE A 338 -9.29 7.32 1.67
C ILE A 338 -8.66 7.47 0.28
N ARG A 339 -8.50 8.70 -0.17
CA ARG A 339 -8.17 9.03 -1.57
C ARG A 339 -6.73 8.74 -1.97
N SER A 340 -5.77 9.55 -1.48
CA SER A 340 -4.39 9.56 -2.01
C SER A 340 -3.32 9.31 -0.95
N THR A 341 -3.61 9.56 0.32
CA THR A 341 -2.65 9.61 1.42
C THR A 341 -2.73 8.41 2.38
N GLY A 342 -3.54 7.40 2.02
CA GLY A 342 -3.81 6.22 2.85
C GLY A 342 -2.58 5.43 3.25
N LEU A 343 -1.53 5.38 2.41
CA LEU A 343 -0.27 4.73 2.76
C LEU A 343 0.38 5.43 3.98
N SER A 344 0.61 6.73 3.88
CA SER A 344 1.26 7.52 4.94
C SER A 344 0.40 7.66 6.19
N ALA A 345 -0.93 7.74 6.01
CA ALA A 345 -1.90 7.91 7.11
C ALA A 345 -2.29 6.58 7.78
N SER A 346 -1.92 5.42 7.23
CA SER A 346 -2.47 4.10 7.59
C SER A 346 -2.45 3.80 9.09
N LEU A 347 -1.35 4.04 9.77
CA LEU A 347 -1.23 3.80 11.22
C LEU A 347 -2.00 4.84 12.04
N GLY A 348 -2.05 6.11 11.61
CA GLY A 348 -2.89 7.13 12.24
C GLY A 348 -4.38 6.83 12.10
N ILE A 349 -4.81 6.33 10.93
CA ILE A 349 -6.17 5.85 10.70
C ILE A 349 -6.48 4.66 11.62
N ALA A 350 -5.56 3.71 11.74
CA ALA A 350 -5.76 2.53 12.56
C ALA A 350 -5.90 2.86 14.06
N GLU A 351 -5.04 3.75 14.60
CA GLU A 351 -5.19 4.28 15.96
C GLU A 351 -6.54 4.98 16.16
N HIS A 352 -6.92 5.84 15.22
CA HIS A 352 -8.19 6.58 15.30
C HIS A 352 -9.41 5.65 15.27
N VAL A 353 -9.42 4.66 14.37
CA VAL A 353 -10.51 3.68 14.29
C VAL A 353 -10.58 2.83 15.57
N ALA A 354 -9.45 2.41 16.14
CA ALA A 354 -9.42 1.68 17.40
C ALA A 354 -10.02 2.50 18.54
N GLY A 355 -9.65 3.79 18.66
CA GLY A 355 -10.23 4.70 19.67
C GLY A 355 -11.74 4.87 19.50
N LEU A 356 -12.22 5.08 18.27
CA LEU A 356 -13.66 5.19 18.00
C LEU A 356 -14.43 3.90 18.32
N LEU A 357 -13.84 2.73 18.08
CA LEU A 357 -14.44 1.43 18.43
C LEU A 357 -14.54 1.27 19.96
N GLU A 358 -13.50 1.68 20.69
CA GLU A 358 -13.50 1.65 22.16
C GLU A 358 -14.55 2.59 22.75
N GLU A 359 -14.63 3.83 22.26
CA GLU A 359 -15.67 4.81 22.62
C GLU A 359 -17.09 4.28 22.33
N ALA A 360 -17.24 3.48 21.27
CA ALA A 360 -18.50 2.86 20.89
C ALA A 360 -18.84 1.57 21.68
N GLY A 361 -17.96 1.12 22.59
CA GLY A 361 -18.19 -0.01 23.48
C GLY A 361 -17.50 -1.31 23.11
N LEU A 362 -16.58 -1.33 22.14
CA LEU A 362 -15.70 -2.48 21.93
C LEU A 362 -14.65 -2.52 23.06
N VAL A 363 -14.65 -3.59 23.85
CA VAL A 363 -13.72 -3.71 24.99
C VAL A 363 -12.32 -4.07 24.49
N LEU A 364 -11.39 -3.14 24.61
CA LEU A 364 -9.99 -3.30 24.21
C LEU A 364 -9.12 -3.69 25.41
N LYS A 365 -9.11 -4.99 25.78
CA LYS A 365 -8.20 -5.53 26.82
C LYS A 365 -6.86 -5.86 26.18
N PRO A 366 -5.74 -5.28 26.64
CA PRO A 366 -4.42 -5.63 26.14
C PRO A 366 -4.18 -7.14 26.18
N ARG A 367 -3.56 -7.67 25.14
CA ARG A 367 -3.20 -9.10 25.10
C ARG A 367 -2.12 -9.37 26.15
N PRO A 368 -2.25 -10.44 26.95
CA PRO A 368 -1.19 -10.84 27.87
C PRO A 368 0.10 -11.23 27.14
N GLY A 369 1.23 -10.88 27.71
CA GLY A 369 2.56 -11.18 27.17
C GLY A 369 3.20 -10.00 26.45
N PRO A 370 4.41 -10.18 25.90
CA PRO A 370 5.10 -9.12 25.17
C PRO A 370 4.32 -8.76 23.89
N SER A 371 4.26 -7.47 23.58
CA SER A 371 3.73 -7.01 22.31
C SER A 371 4.48 -7.66 21.15
N ALA A 372 3.77 -8.07 20.11
CA ALA A 372 4.39 -8.57 18.90
C ALA A 372 5.36 -7.51 18.36
N SER A 373 6.62 -7.90 18.12
CA SER A 373 7.57 -7.02 17.44
C SER A 373 7.25 -6.94 15.96
N PRO A 374 7.49 -5.80 15.31
CA PRO A 374 7.36 -5.70 13.86
C PRO A 374 8.16 -6.82 13.18
N PRO A 375 7.60 -7.50 12.17
CA PRO A 375 8.31 -8.54 11.44
C PRO A 375 9.47 -7.93 10.66
N VAL A 376 10.61 -8.61 10.61
CA VAL A 376 11.72 -8.22 9.76
C VAL A 376 11.39 -8.62 8.32
N MET A 377 11.06 -7.63 7.49
CA MET A 377 10.70 -7.86 6.10
C MET A 377 11.92 -8.06 5.20
N PRO A 378 11.79 -8.86 4.11
CA PRO A 378 12.81 -8.91 3.08
C PRO A 378 13.08 -7.50 2.52
N TYR A 379 14.34 -7.09 2.50
CA TYR A 379 14.72 -5.78 1.97
C TYR A 379 14.80 -5.85 0.44
N ILE A 380 13.88 -5.19 -0.23
CA ILE A 380 13.78 -5.18 -1.70
C ILE A 380 14.11 -3.81 -2.35
N GLY A 381 14.64 -2.87 -1.55
CA GLY A 381 15.14 -1.57 -2.03
C GLY A 381 16.59 -1.63 -2.51
N GLU A 382 17.07 -0.55 -3.14
CA GLU A 382 18.45 -0.47 -3.63
C GLU A 382 19.42 0.22 -2.63
N ALA A 383 18.91 0.95 -1.64
CA ALA A 383 19.77 1.65 -0.67
C ALA A 383 20.38 0.72 0.41
N GLY A 384 19.93 -0.52 0.52
CA GLY A 384 20.43 -1.50 1.48
C GLY A 384 21.15 -2.69 0.81
N VAL A 385 21.78 -3.52 1.65
CA VAL A 385 22.44 -4.73 1.16
C VAL A 385 21.41 -5.76 0.73
N ARG A 386 21.43 -6.13 -0.54
CA ARG A 386 20.60 -7.19 -1.11
C ARG A 386 21.27 -8.56 -0.88
N PRO A 387 20.50 -9.65 -0.72
CA PRO A 387 21.04 -10.99 -0.42
C PRO A 387 22.14 -11.47 -1.36
N TYR A 388 22.07 -11.16 -2.65
CA TYR A 388 23.10 -11.53 -3.62
C TYR A 388 24.46 -10.84 -3.42
N LEU A 389 24.53 -9.79 -2.59
CA LEU A 389 25.76 -9.09 -2.18
C LEU A 389 26.22 -9.46 -0.78
N ASP A 390 25.43 -10.24 -0.05
CA ASP A 390 25.73 -10.65 1.34
C ASP A 390 26.52 -11.96 1.32
N ALA A 391 27.84 -11.85 1.41
CA ALA A 391 28.75 -12.99 1.41
C ALA A 391 28.46 -13.97 2.57
N ALA A 392 28.07 -13.44 3.76
CA ALA A 392 27.76 -14.28 4.91
C ALA A 392 26.44 -15.05 4.70
N ALA A 393 25.41 -14.40 4.15
CA ALA A 393 24.17 -15.08 3.80
C ALA A 393 24.39 -16.16 2.73
N ILE A 394 25.21 -15.88 1.70
CA ILE A 394 25.53 -16.85 0.64
C ILE A 394 26.32 -18.04 1.19
N ALA A 395 27.26 -17.81 2.11
CA ALA A 395 28.02 -18.88 2.74
C ALA A 395 27.15 -19.77 3.63
N ALA A 396 26.16 -19.18 4.33
CA ALA A 396 25.21 -19.91 5.16
C ALA A 396 24.19 -20.69 4.31
N ASP A 397 23.74 -20.14 3.18
CA ASP A 397 22.82 -20.78 2.26
C ASP A 397 23.11 -20.36 0.80
N PRO A 398 23.68 -21.26 -0.01
CA PRO A 398 24.05 -20.97 -1.40
C PRO A 398 22.88 -20.53 -2.30
N ALA A 399 21.62 -20.74 -1.89
CA ALA A 399 20.45 -20.28 -2.63
C ALA A 399 20.40 -18.75 -2.77
N TYR A 400 21.01 -17.99 -1.86
CA TYR A 400 21.14 -16.53 -1.97
C TYR A 400 22.20 -16.08 -2.99
N GLY A 401 23.09 -16.98 -3.42
CA GLY A 401 24.02 -16.75 -4.54
C GLY A 401 23.44 -17.11 -5.91
N GLN A 402 22.28 -17.79 -5.97
CA GLN A 402 21.65 -18.25 -7.21
C GLN A 402 20.66 -17.22 -7.74
N ILE A 403 21.09 -16.38 -8.69
CA ILE A 403 20.23 -15.35 -9.29
C ILE A 403 19.24 -16.01 -10.26
N VAL A 404 17.97 -15.75 -10.05
CA VAL A 404 16.84 -16.19 -10.90
C VAL A 404 16.36 -15.05 -11.80
N CYS A 405 16.21 -13.85 -11.27
CA CYS A 405 15.82 -12.65 -12.04
C CYS A 405 17.04 -11.72 -12.20
N HIS A 406 17.66 -11.71 -13.37
CA HIS A 406 18.87 -10.93 -13.61
C HIS A 406 18.66 -9.43 -13.62
N CYS A 407 17.53 -8.93 -14.15
CA CYS A 407 17.23 -7.49 -14.19
C CYS A 407 17.11 -6.87 -12.79
N GLU A 408 16.48 -7.60 -11.86
CA GLU A 408 16.24 -7.17 -10.48
C GLU A 408 17.17 -7.87 -9.48
N ARG A 409 18.05 -8.76 -9.95
CA ARG A 409 19.03 -9.51 -9.16
C ARG A 409 18.38 -10.24 -7.97
N VAL A 410 17.23 -10.86 -8.25
CA VAL A 410 16.49 -11.65 -7.24
C VAL A 410 17.01 -13.07 -7.24
N THR A 411 17.30 -13.57 -6.04
CA THR A 411 17.89 -14.88 -5.82
C THR A 411 16.81 -15.95 -5.59
N ARG A 412 17.22 -17.21 -5.73
CA ARG A 412 16.38 -18.37 -5.40
C ARG A 412 16.01 -18.40 -3.92
N GLY A 413 16.92 -17.98 -3.04
CA GLY A 413 16.68 -17.86 -1.60
C GLY A 413 15.57 -16.89 -1.29
N GLU A 414 15.57 -15.67 -1.88
CA GLU A 414 14.50 -14.68 -1.70
C GLU A 414 13.13 -15.20 -2.14
N ILE A 415 13.07 -15.93 -3.26
CA ILE A 415 11.81 -16.51 -3.76
C ILE A 415 11.30 -17.58 -2.80
N ARG A 416 12.16 -18.50 -2.35
CA ARG A 416 11.83 -19.55 -1.38
C ARG A 416 11.28 -18.94 -0.09
N ASP A 417 11.96 -17.93 0.47
CA ASP A 417 11.57 -17.30 1.73
C ASP A 417 10.23 -16.58 1.62
N ALA A 418 9.97 -15.95 0.47
CA ALA A 418 8.67 -15.35 0.21
C ALA A 418 7.54 -16.40 0.20
N LEU A 419 7.80 -17.59 -0.38
CA LEU A 419 6.86 -18.71 -0.43
C LEU A 419 6.64 -19.35 0.95
N ALA A 420 7.65 -19.35 1.81
CA ALA A 420 7.59 -19.88 3.18
C ALA A 420 7.13 -18.88 4.24
N SER A 421 6.83 -17.62 3.84
CA SER A 421 6.46 -16.55 4.77
C SER A 421 5.08 -16.80 5.41
N PRO A 422 4.77 -16.19 6.57
CA PRO A 422 3.44 -16.30 7.22
C PRO A 422 2.27 -15.82 6.33
N VAL A 423 2.54 -14.95 5.37
CA VAL A 423 1.58 -14.49 4.35
C VAL A 423 2.20 -14.76 2.97
N PRO A 424 2.15 -16.02 2.49
CA PRO A 424 2.79 -16.39 1.23
C PRO A 424 2.05 -15.78 0.03
N PRO A 425 2.74 -15.55 -1.10
CA PRO A 425 2.09 -15.11 -2.33
C PRO A 425 1.21 -16.21 -2.92
N ALA A 426 -0.01 -15.86 -3.30
CA ALA A 426 -0.91 -16.81 -3.97
C ALA A 426 -0.68 -16.89 -5.49
N ASP A 427 -0.05 -15.87 -6.06
CA ASP A 427 0.14 -15.73 -7.50
C ASP A 427 1.46 -15.03 -7.85
N LEU A 428 1.76 -14.96 -9.14
CA LEU A 428 2.97 -14.29 -9.65
C LEU A 428 3.01 -12.79 -9.28
N GLY A 429 1.85 -12.12 -9.26
CA GLY A 429 1.76 -10.72 -8.86
C GLY A 429 2.13 -10.53 -7.39
N GLY A 430 1.67 -11.42 -6.51
CA GLY A 430 2.05 -11.47 -5.10
C GLY A 430 3.54 -11.71 -4.90
N LEU A 431 4.12 -12.65 -5.64
CA LEU A 431 5.56 -12.91 -5.58
C LEU A 431 6.40 -11.72 -6.07
N ARG A 432 5.98 -11.06 -7.16
CA ARG A 432 6.62 -9.82 -7.66
C ARG A 432 6.65 -8.72 -6.61
N ARG A 433 5.58 -8.53 -5.84
CA ARG A 433 5.51 -7.53 -4.77
C ARG A 433 6.39 -7.85 -3.56
N ARG A 434 6.74 -9.13 -3.34
CA ARG A 434 7.61 -9.57 -2.23
C ARG A 434 9.10 -9.59 -2.59
N THR A 435 9.42 -9.82 -3.88
CA THR A 435 10.80 -10.06 -4.31
C THR A 435 11.28 -9.14 -5.40
N ARG A 436 10.37 -8.52 -6.17
CA ARG A 436 10.62 -7.81 -7.44
C ARG A 436 10.93 -8.71 -8.63
N ALA A 437 10.91 -10.03 -8.50
CA ALA A 437 11.15 -10.94 -9.63
C ALA A 437 10.19 -10.63 -10.79
N GLY A 438 10.71 -10.37 -11.98
CA GLY A 438 9.94 -10.03 -13.17
C GLY A 438 9.48 -8.57 -13.28
N ASN A 439 9.93 -7.66 -12.40
CA ASN A 439 9.60 -6.22 -12.47
C ASN A 439 10.66 -5.36 -13.18
N GLY A 440 11.79 -5.92 -13.58
CA GLY A 440 12.83 -5.20 -14.30
C GLY A 440 12.53 -5.06 -15.80
N ARG A 441 13.44 -4.43 -16.56
CA ARG A 441 13.23 -4.04 -17.97
C ARG A 441 12.74 -5.14 -18.91
N CYS A 442 13.06 -6.42 -18.66
CA CYS A 442 12.56 -7.53 -19.47
C CYS A 442 11.15 -8.02 -19.09
N GLN A 443 10.53 -7.47 -18.06
CA GLN A 443 9.17 -7.80 -17.58
C GLN A 443 8.91 -9.31 -17.44
N GLY A 444 9.95 -10.06 -17.03
CA GLY A 444 9.85 -11.50 -16.80
C GLY A 444 10.17 -12.35 -18.04
N PHE A 445 10.53 -11.76 -19.17
CA PHE A 445 10.84 -12.53 -20.39
C PHE A 445 11.88 -13.64 -20.13
N TYR A 446 12.98 -13.32 -19.45
CA TYR A 446 14.03 -14.31 -19.15
C TYR A 446 13.72 -15.17 -17.91
N CYS A 447 13.14 -14.62 -16.86
CA CYS A 447 12.98 -15.34 -15.60
C CYS A 447 11.59 -15.96 -15.42
N GLY A 448 10.60 -15.62 -16.22
CA GLY A 448 9.19 -15.97 -16.00
C GLY A 448 8.95 -17.46 -15.85
N ALA A 449 9.52 -18.29 -16.73
CA ALA A 449 9.37 -19.75 -16.66
C ALA A 449 9.99 -20.34 -15.38
N ALA A 450 11.16 -19.85 -14.96
CA ALA A 450 11.82 -20.31 -13.73
C ALA A 450 11.03 -19.87 -12.49
N VAL A 451 10.58 -18.63 -12.46
CA VAL A 451 9.78 -18.07 -11.35
C VAL A 451 8.44 -18.80 -11.22
N SER A 452 7.76 -19.09 -12.34
CA SER A 452 6.49 -19.83 -12.33
C SER A 452 6.67 -21.26 -11.81
N ARG A 453 7.75 -21.94 -12.17
CA ARG A 453 8.06 -23.29 -11.63
C ARG A 453 8.30 -23.26 -10.12
N LEU A 454 9.04 -22.25 -9.63
CA LEU A 454 9.29 -22.10 -8.18
C LEU A 454 7.99 -21.82 -7.42
N LEU A 455 7.11 -20.95 -7.97
CA LEU A 455 5.83 -20.65 -7.37
C LEU A 455 4.95 -21.91 -7.30
N ALA A 456 4.87 -22.68 -8.37
CA ALA A 456 4.09 -23.93 -8.42
C ALA A 456 4.59 -24.97 -7.41
N ALA A 457 5.92 -25.12 -7.30
CA ALA A 457 6.54 -26.07 -6.36
C ALA A 457 6.29 -25.67 -4.90
N GLY A 458 6.33 -24.36 -4.57
CA GLY A 458 6.03 -23.85 -3.24
C GLY A 458 4.55 -24.01 -2.86
N GLY A 459 3.63 -23.80 -3.83
CA GLY A 459 2.18 -23.99 -3.62
C GLY A 459 1.78 -25.44 -3.35
N ALA A 460 2.49 -26.42 -3.95
CA ALA A 460 2.25 -27.84 -3.70
C ALA A 460 2.63 -28.27 -2.27
N GLY A 461 3.63 -27.61 -1.64
CA GLY A 461 4.03 -27.88 -0.25
C GLY A 461 3.06 -27.34 0.80
N ALA A 462 2.35 -26.24 0.50
CA ALA A 462 1.40 -25.62 1.42
C ALA A 462 0.07 -26.41 1.53
N GLY A 463 -0.28 -27.22 0.52
CA GLY A 463 -1.48 -28.05 0.53
C GLY A 463 -1.35 -29.37 1.32
N ALA A 464 -0.11 -29.83 1.60
CA ALA A 464 0.13 -31.10 2.27
C ALA A 464 0.08 -31.03 3.83
N GLY A 465 0.05 -29.85 4.41
CA GLY A 465 0.09 -29.63 5.87
C GLY A 465 -1.24 -29.56 6.59
N ALA A 466 -2.38 -29.53 5.88
CA ALA A 466 -3.71 -29.29 6.47
C ALA A 466 -4.59 -30.56 6.57
N GLY A 467 -4.05 -31.78 6.46
CA GLY A 467 -4.85 -32.98 6.47
C GLY A 467 -4.17 -34.20 7.09
N ALA A 468 -3.83 -34.15 8.39
CA ALA A 468 -3.46 -35.36 9.10
C ALA A 468 -4.04 -35.37 10.50
N GLY A 469 -5.16 -36.01 10.68
CA GLY A 469 -5.78 -36.25 11.98
C GLY A 469 -7.10 -36.96 11.87
N ALA A 470 -7.15 -38.27 11.53
CA ALA A 470 -8.12 -39.22 12.04
C ALA A 470 -7.67 -40.64 11.66
N GLY A 471 -7.53 -41.48 12.66
CA GLY A 471 -7.02 -42.83 12.67
C GLY A 471 -8.02 -43.92 12.16
N PRO A 472 -7.73 -45.21 12.41
CA PRO A 472 -8.00 -46.30 11.47
C PRO A 472 -9.34 -47.02 11.68
N GLY A 473 -9.91 -47.53 10.62
CA GLY A 473 -11.07 -48.44 10.67
C GLY A 473 -11.02 -49.41 9.50
N ALA A 474 -10.84 -50.66 9.79
CA ALA A 474 -10.76 -51.83 8.94
C ALA A 474 -12.04 -52.14 8.10
N GLY A 475 -11.89 -52.78 6.97
CA GLY A 475 -13.00 -53.46 6.28
C GLY A 475 -12.64 -53.97 4.88
N ALA A 476 -12.38 -55.26 4.77
CA ALA A 476 -12.11 -56.04 3.58
C ALA A 476 -13.28 -56.13 2.59
N GLY A 477 -13.01 -56.36 1.31
CA GLY A 477 -13.98 -56.80 0.34
C GLY A 477 -13.45 -56.86 -1.10
N ALA A 478 -13.16 -58.03 -1.57
CA ALA A 478 -12.65 -58.41 -2.88
C ALA A 478 -13.64 -58.21 -4.04
N GLY A 479 -13.15 -58.15 -5.26
CA GLY A 479 -13.91 -58.47 -6.47
C GLY A 479 -13.40 -57.77 -7.73
N ALA A 480 -12.58 -58.48 -8.51
CA ALA A 480 -12.34 -58.27 -9.93
C ALA A 480 -13.44 -58.93 -10.77
N PRO A 481 -13.63 -58.75 -12.10
CA PRO A 481 -12.53 -58.72 -13.06
C PRO A 481 -12.33 -57.36 -13.80
#